data_bc409ea30cbb398f5361a7f4a05b1b5f
#
_entry.id   bc409ea30cbb398f5361a7f4a05b1b5f
#
_cell.length_a   1.000
_cell.length_b   1.000
_cell.length_c   1.000
_cell.angle_alpha   90.00
_cell.angle_beta   90.00
_cell.angle_gamma   90.00
#
_symmetry.space_group_name_H-M   'P 1'
#
loop_
_entity.id
_entity.type
_entity.pdbx_description
1 polymer ?
#
loop_
_entity_poly.entity_id
_entity_poly.type
_entity_poly.pdbx_seq_one_letter_code
_entity_poly.pdbx_strand_id
1 'polypeptide(L)'
;MKHFLFLILLLPSLIFGMHHKTNPIIFYLDLDVAEGKSEDVDEFVDYLVAAVKETEPKTMYYKYWISEDKKKVSLIEMYHSNEDAIFHMNAFAEAPHRDKFLETFIVTNFQVLGNTNEELKDVMSETKPKRKTPASTKKK
;
A
#
# COMPACT_ATOMS: atom_id res chain seq x y z
N MET A 1 -15.44 -53.42 40.74
CA MET A 1 -15.53 -52.01 40.26
C MET A 1 -14.13 -51.53 39.88
N LYS A 2 -13.84 -51.43 38.56
CA LYS A 2 -12.51 -51.00 38.06
C LYS A 2 -12.60 -49.54 37.65
N HIS A 3 -11.95 -48.67 38.42
CA HIS A 3 -11.83 -47.24 38.08
C HIS A 3 -10.82 -47.08 36.97
N PHE A 4 -11.29 -46.72 35.78
CA PHE A 4 -10.44 -46.37 34.63
C PHE A 4 -10.08 -44.87 34.77
N LEU A 5 -8.86 -44.61 35.21
CA LEU A 5 -8.34 -43.27 35.33
C LEU A 5 -7.90 -42.77 33.91
N PHE A 6 -8.69 -41.88 33.32
CA PHE A 6 -8.37 -41.26 32.04
C PHE A 6 -7.34 -40.14 32.28
N LEU A 7 -6.08 -40.43 32.01
CA LEU A 7 -5.01 -39.44 32.04
C LEU A 7 -5.06 -38.61 30.76
N ILE A 8 -5.63 -37.41 30.84
CA ILE A 8 -5.61 -36.42 29.72
C ILE A 8 -4.21 -35.85 29.68
N LEU A 9 -3.42 -36.29 28.68
CA LEU A 9 -2.14 -35.68 28.33
C LEU A 9 -2.43 -34.33 27.65
N LEU A 10 -2.27 -33.23 28.39
CA LEU A 10 -2.21 -31.87 27.84
C LEU A 10 -0.89 -31.72 27.11
N LEU A 11 -0.90 -31.91 25.79
CA LEU A 11 0.20 -31.51 24.92
C LEU A 11 0.21 -29.97 24.79
N PRO A 12 1.28 -29.29 25.21
CA PRO A 12 1.41 -27.87 24.89
C PRO A 12 1.53 -27.73 23.37
N SER A 13 0.52 -27.13 22.75
CA SER A 13 0.60 -26.70 21.36
C SER A 13 1.68 -25.63 21.26
N LEU A 14 2.87 -26.02 20.85
CA LEU A 14 3.92 -25.10 20.40
C LEU A 14 3.38 -24.38 19.16
N ILE A 15 2.72 -23.24 19.38
CA ILE A 15 2.44 -22.29 18.33
C ILE A 15 3.80 -21.69 17.93
N PHE A 16 4.46 -22.34 17.00
CA PHE A 16 5.54 -21.70 16.25
C PHE A 16 4.91 -20.50 15.51
N GLY A 17 5.06 -19.34 16.11
CA GLY A 17 4.78 -18.08 15.42
C GLY A 17 5.67 -18.03 14.18
N MET A 18 5.13 -18.40 13.03
CA MET A 18 5.76 -18.14 11.75
C MET A 18 5.86 -16.62 11.63
N HIS A 19 7.01 -16.07 11.98
CA HIS A 19 7.39 -14.72 11.58
C HIS A 19 7.45 -14.73 10.05
N HIS A 20 6.34 -14.44 9.40
CA HIS A 20 6.39 -14.05 8.02
C HIS A 20 7.27 -12.79 7.96
N LYS A 21 8.44 -12.93 7.37
CA LYS A 21 9.24 -11.78 6.94
C LYS A 21 8.38 -11.02 5.95
N THR A 22 7.66 -10.03 6.42
CA THR A 22 6.98 -9.09 5.54
C THR A 22 8.05 -8.33 4.79
N ASN A 23 8.07 -8.44 3.48
CA ASN A 23 8.83 -7.56 2.61
C ASN A 23 7.86 -6.50 2.08
N PRO A 24 7.59 -5.45 2.84
CA PRO A 24 6.61 -4.46 2.44
C PRO A 24 7.05 -3.78 1.16
N ILE A 25 6.08 -3.51 0.31
CA ILE A 25 6.23 -2.64 -0.86
C ILE A 25 5.69 -1.26 -0.48
N ILE A 26 6.46 -0.23 -0.76
CA ILE A 26 6.07 1.15 -0.49
C ILE A 26 6.07 1.90 -1.81
N PHE A 27 4.97 2.57 -2.11
CA PHE A 27 4.87 3.55 -3.17
C PHE A 27 4.99 4.94 -2.56
N TYR A 28 5.87 5.74 -3.12
CA TYR A 28 6.02 7.14 -2.78
C TYR A 28 5.87 7.99 -4.05
N LEU A 29 4.88 8.87 -4.02
CA LEU A 29 4.58 9.74 -5.14
C LEU A 29 4.67 11.22 -4.71
N ASP A 30 5.29 12.04 -5.55
CA ASP A 30 5.13 13.49 -5.52
C ASP A 30 4.22 13.89 -6.68
N LEU A 31 3.23 14.70 -6.35
CA LEU A 31 2.16 15.11 -7.24
C LEU A 31 2.09 16.64 -7.28
N ASP A 32 1.99 17.20 -8.46
CA ASP A 32 1.57 18.58 -8.63
C ASP A 32 0.05 18.63 -8.80
N VAL A 33 -0.58 19.59 -8.15
CA VAL A 33 -2.02 19.83 -8.34
C VAL A 33 -2.21 20.61 -9.62
N ALA A 34 -3.03 20.11 -10.53
CA ALA A 34 -3.32 20.77 -11.79
C ALA A 34 -3.96 22.15 -11.59
N GLU A 35 -3.76 23.04 -12.54
CA GLU A 35 -4.29 24.41 -12.49
C GLU A 35 -5.82 24.40 -12.29
N GLY A 36 -6.31 25.21 -11.37
CA GLY A 36 -7.73 25.32 -11.05
C GLY A 36 -8.30 24.20 -10.19
N LYS A 37 -7.47 23.23 -9.70
CA LYS A 37 -7.94 22.09 -8.88
C LYS A 37 -7.61 22.23 -7.37
N SER A 38 -6.89 23.27 -6.96
CA SER A 38 -6.41 23.43 -5.58
C SER A 38 -7.53 23.59 -4.54
N GLU A 39 -8.69 24.15 -4.92
CA GLU A 39 -9.79 24.37 -3.99
C GLU A 39 -10.43 23.06 -3.51
N ASP A 40 -10.53 22.06 -4.40
CA ASP A 40 -11.21 20.79 -4.14
C ASP A 40 -10.27 19.67 -3.67
N VAL A 41 -8.97 19.96 -3.55
CA VAL A 41 -7.94 18.93 -3.31
C VAL A 41 -8.15 18.20 -1.98
N ASP A 42 -8.50 18.92 -0.90
CA ASP A 42 -8.71 18.29 0.42
C ASP A 42 -9.89 17.31 0.38
N GLU A 43 -11.04 17.74 -0.14
CA GLU A 43 -12.24 16.91 -0.25
C GLU A 43 -11.99 15.69 -1.13
N PHE A 44 -11.25 15.89 -2.23
CA PHE A 44 -10.96 14.78 -3.13
C PHE A 44 -9.98 13.78 -2.51
N VAL A 45 -8.97 14.23 -1.77
CA VAL A 45 -8.06 13.36 -1.02
C VAL A 45 -8.81 12.57 0.06
N ASP A 46 -9.71 13.21 0.81
CA ASP A 46 -10.53 12.52 1.81
C ASP A 46 -11.39 11.42 1.17
N TYR A 47 -11.98 11.72 0.01
CA TYR A 47 -12.71 10.71 -0.77
C TYR A 47 -11.81 9.53 -1.19
N LEU A 48 -10.60 9.79 -1.71
CA LEU A 48 -9.67 8.74 -2.14
C LEU A 48 -9.26 7.84 -0.96
N VAL A 49 -8.95 8.43 0.19
CA VAL A 49 -8.60 7.69 1.40
C VAL A 49 -9.76 6.83 1.88
N ALA A 50 -10.99 7.36 1.85
CA ALA A 50 -12.20 6.60 2.22
C ALA A 50 -12.44 5.43 1.27
N ALA A 51 -12.28 5.64 -0.05
CA ALA A 51 -12.48 4.61 -1.07
C ALA A 51 -11.48 3.45 -0.89
N VAL A 52 -10.19 3.74 -0.71
CA VAL A 52 -9.17 2.70 -0.47
C VAL A 52 -9.45 1.95 0.83
N LYS A 53 -9.79 2.65 1.90
CA LYS A 53 -10.13 2.02 3.19
C LYS A 53 -11.32 1.06 3.08
N GLU A 54 -12.31 1.36 2.25
CA GLU A 54 -13.49 0.54 2.06
C GLU A 54 -13.22 -0.67 1.17
N THR A 55 -12.45 -0.50 0.09
CA THR A 55 -12.32 -1.52 -0.96
C THR A 55 -11.03 -2.33 -0.87
N GLU A 56 -10.02 -1.87 -0.12
CA GLU A 56 -8.68 -2.46 -0.10
C GLU A 56 -8.21 -2.79 1.32
N PRO A 57 -8.81 -3.80 2.00
CA PRO A 57 -8.51 -4.11 3.40
C PRO A 57 -7.08 -4.58 3.66
N LYS A 58 -6.31 -4.91 2.61
CA LYS A 58 -4.91 -5.33 2.69
C LYS A 58 -3.92 -4.18 2.51
N THR A 59 -4.38 -2.98 2.15
CA THR A 59 -3.53 -1.79 2.11
C THR A 59 -3.20 -1.36 3.53
N MET A 60 -1.92 -1.46 3.90
CA MET A 60 -1.45 -1.19 5.27
C MET A 60 -1.49 0.29 5.61
N TYR A 61 -1.17 1.13 4.64
CA TYR A 61 -1.03 2.56 4.79
C TYR A 61 -1.35 3.26 3.49
N TYR A 62 -2.15 4.32 3.56
CA TYR A 62 -2.52 5.14 2.42
C TYR A 62 -2.78 6.55 2.93
N LYS A 63 -1.85 7.47 2.66
CA LYS A 63 -1.93 8.82 3.22
C LYS A 63 -1.31 9.87 2.32
N TYR A 64 -2.00 10.99 2.26
CA TYR A 64 -1.58 12.19 1.56
C TYR A 64 -1.06 13.25 2.53
N TRP A 65 -0.13 14.07 2.06
CA TRP A 65 0.32 15.31 2.68
C TRP A 65 0.19 16.41 1.65
N ILE A 66 -0.54 17.46 1.99
CA ILE A 66 -0.85 18.57 1.09
C ILE A 66 -0.07 19.79 1.58
N SER A 67 0.59 20.51 0.67
CA SER A 67 1.25 21.78 0.97
C SER A 67 0.23 22.86 1.37
N GLU A 68 0.67 23.87 2.12
CA GLU A 68 -0.21 24.97 2.57
C GLU A 68 -0.91 25.70 1.42
N ASP A 69 -0.20 25.87 0.27
CA ASP A 69 -0.73 26.50 -0.91
C ASP A 69 -1.57 25.54 -1.80
N LYS A 70 -1.73 24.29 -1.35
CA LYS A 70 -2.48 23.21 -2.04
C LYS A 70 -2.02 22.89 -3.46
N LYS A 71 -0.78 23.23 -3.80
CA LYS A 71 -0.22 22.99 -5.14
C LYS A 71 0.64 21.74 -5.23
N LYS A 72 1.09 21.21 -4.10
CA LYS A 72 1.94 20.02 -4.02
C LYS A 72 1.32 19.02 -3.05
N VAL A 73 1.38 17.77 -3.45
CA VAL A 73 0.88 16.66 -2.66
C VAL A 73 1.91 15.54 -2.67
N SER A 74 2.20 14.96 -1.51
CA SER A 74 2.93 13.70 -1.42
C SER A 74 1.99 12.59 -0.99
N LEU A 75 2.08 11.43 -1.63
CA LEU A 75 1.33 10.23 -1.30
C LEU A 75 2.28 9.11 -0.90
N ILE A 76 1.99 8.48 0.23
CA ILE A 76 2.66 7.25 0.66
C ILE A 76 1.64 6.15 0.79
N GLU A 77 1.94 5.03 0.14
CA GLU A 77 1.17 3.80 0.17
C GLU A 77 2.07 2.66 0.66
N MET A 78 1.54 1.74 1.45
CA MET A 78 2.30 0.59 1.94
C MET A 78 1.47 -0.68 1.87
N TYR A 79 2.09 -1.75 1.38
CA TYR A 79 1.48 -3.05 1.16
C TYR A 79 2.29 -4.15 1.83
N HIS A 80 1.64 -5.22 2.31
CA HIS A 80 2.33 -6.34 2.95
C HIS A 80 3.21 -7.13 1.97
N SER A 81 2.83 -7.15 0.69
CA SER A 81 3.47 -7.97 -0.34
C SER A 81 3.34 -7.35 -1.74
N ASN A 82 4.02 -7.98 -2.72
CA ASN A 82 3.87 -7.62 -4.13
C ASN A 82 2.43 -7.84 -4.62
N GLU A 83 1.79 -8.93 -4.18
CA GLU A 83 0.41 -9.28 -4.57
C GLU A 83 -0.59 -8.22 -4.11
N ASP A 84 -0.41 -7.68 -2.89
CA ASP A 84 -1.29 -6.62 -2.38
C ASP A 84 -1.06 -5.29 -3.14
N ALA A 85 0.18 -4.99 -3.52
CA ALA A 85 0.50 -3.84 -4.38
C ALA A 85 -0.08 -3.98 -5.79
N ILE A 86 -0.03 -5.20 -6.38
CA ILE A 86 -0.65 -5.52 -7.68
C ILE A 86 -2.17 -5.36 -7.58
N PHE A 87 -2.77 -5.85 -6.49
CA PHE A 87 -4.20 -5.67 -6.25
C PHE A 87 -4.61 -4.19 -6.28
N HIS A 88 -3.87 -3.34 -5.55
CA HIS A 88 -4.10 -1.89 -5.56
C HIS A 88 -3.97 -1.29 -6.97
N MET A 89 -2.92 -1.61 -7.70
CA MET A 89 -2.71 -1.08 -9.07
C MET A 89 -3.87 -1.45 -10.01
N ASN A 90 -4.35 -2.70 -9.92
CA ASN A 90 -5.49 -3.15 -10.72
C ASN A 90 -6.80 -2.49 -10.26
N ALA A 91 -7.01 -2.37 -8.94
CA ALA A 91 -8.18 -1.68 -8.38
C ALA A 91 -8.22 -0.22 -8.82
N PHE A 92 -7.08 0.49 -8.79
CA PHE A 92 -6.99 1.86 -9.26
C PHE A 92 -7.26 1.98 -10.76
N ALA A 93 -6.76 1.03 -11.59
CA ALA A 93 -6.99 1.05 -13.04
C ALA A 93 -8.48 0.99 -13.40
N GLU A 94 -9.30 0.29 -12.61
CA GLU A 94 -10.73 0.12 -12.79
C GLU A 94 -11.58 1.09 -11.93
N ALA A 95 -10.93 1.93 -11.12
CA ALA A 95 -11.63 2.78 -10.17
C ALA A 95 -12.43 3.91 -10.86
N PRO A 96 -13.65 4.20 -10.41
CA PRO A 96 -14.47 5.28 -10.99
C PRO A 96 -13.86 6.67 -10.81
N HIS A 97 -12.95 6.82 -9.86
CA HIS A 97 -12.26 8.08 -9.58
C HIS A 97 -10.90 8.21 -10.29
N ARG A 98 -10.46 7.20 -11.07
CA ARG A 98 -9.19 7.19 -11.77
C ARG A 98 -9.00 8.41 -12.67
N ASP A 99 -9.99 8.71 -13.50
CA ASP A 99 -9.88 9.83 -14.46
C ASP A 99 -9.82 11.17 -13.71
N LYS A 100 -10.64 11.35 -12.67
CA LYS A 100 -10.56 12.55 -11.82
C LYS A 100 -9.19 12.67 -11.13
N PHE A 101 -8.59 11.54 -10.71
CA PHE A 101 -7.24 11.54 -10.14
C PHE A 101 -6.21 12.06 -11.16
N LEU A 102 -6.24 11.54 -12.39
CA LEU A 102 -5.33 11.94 -13.46
C LEU A 102 -5.55 13.38 -13.97
N GLU A 103 -6.77 13.91 -13.83
CA GLU A 103 -7.08 15.31 -14.11
C GLU A 103 -6.65 16.26 -12.99
N THR A 104 -6.63 15.76 -11.74
CA THR A 104 -6.32 16.58 -10.56
C THR A 104 -4.82 16.60 -10.27
N PHE A 105 -4.14 15.47 -10.49
CA PHE A 105 -2.75 15.29 -10.10
C PHE A 105 -1.84 14.96 -11.28
N ILE A 106 -0.73 15.68 -11.35
CA ILE A 106 0.38 15.42 -12.28
C ILE A 106 1.47 14.71 -11.49
N VAL A 107 1.74 13.44 -11.79
CA VAL A 107 2.78 12.66 -11.12
C VAL A 107 4.15 13.18 -11.55
N THR A 108 4.87 13.87 -10.66
CA THR A 108 6.20 14.41 -10.91
C THR A 108 7.32 13.46 -10.47
N ASN A 109 7.04 12.58 -9.51
CA ASN A 109 7.95 11.55 -9.08
C ASN A 109 7.14 10.33 -8.61
N PHE A 110 7.58 9.12 -8.99
CA PHE A 110 7.05 7.87 -8.48
C PHE A 110 8.21 6.94 -8.14
N GLN A 111 8.31 6.56 -6.86
CA GLN A 111 9.32 5.65 -6.36
C GLN A 111 8.67 4.43 -5.76
N VAL A 112 9.26 3.26 -6.03
CA VAL A 112 8.87 2.00 -5.40
C VAL A 112 10.03 1.51 -4.55
N LEU A 113 9.77 1.35 -3.25
CA LEU A 113 10.73 0.88 -2.28
C LEU A 113 10.35 -0.54 -1.87
N GLY A 114 11.32 -1.44 -1.86
CA GLY A 114 11.12 -2.84 -1.50
C GLY A 114 11.62 -3.81 -2.58
N ASN A 115 11.43 -5.10 -2.33
CA ASN A 115 11.82 -6.15 -3.27
C ASN A 115 10.66 -6.47 -4.21
N THR A 116 10.63 -5.80 -5.36
CA THR A 116 9.61 -6.03 -6.39
C THR A 116 9.88 -7.32 -7.18
N ASN A 117 8.86 -8.18 -7.34
CA ASN A 117 8.90 -9.32 -8.24
C ASN A 117 8.64 -8.89 -9.71
N GLU A 118 8.77 -9.83 -10.65
CA GLU A 118 8.60 -9.52 -12.08
C GLU A 118 7.14 -9.14 -12.40
N GLU A 119 6.16 -9.80 -11.77
CA GLU A 119 4.75 -9.50 -11.98
C GLU A 119 4.38 -8.05 -11.61
N LEU A 120 4.83 -7.58 -10.43
CA LEU A 120 4.62 -6.18 -10.06
C LEU A 120 5.35 -5.22 -11.00
N LYS A 121 6.56 -5.58 -11.47
CA LYS A 121 7.29 -4.78 -12.46
C LYS A 121 6.54 -4.66 -13.77
N ASP A 122 5.90 -5.75 -14.22
CA ASP A 122 5.12 -5.79 -15.46
C ASP A 122 3.86 -4.93 -15.35
N VAL A 123 3.09 -5.08 -14.27
CA VAL A 123 1.90 -4.24 -14.00
C VAL A 123 2.26 -2.76 -13.96
N MET A 124 3.44 -2.41 -13.45
CA MET A 124 3.91 -1.03 -13.34
C MET A 124 4.70 -0.55 -14.57
N SER A 125 4.84 -1.34 -15.62
CA SER A 125 5.71 -1.02 -16.76
C SER A 125 5.37 0.30 -17.44
N GLU A 126 4.10 0.66 -17.51
CA GLU A 126 3.62 1.91 -18.11
C GLU A 126 3.91 3.15 -17.24
N THR A 127 3.94 3.00 -15.91
CA THR A 127 4.17 4.11 -14.98
C THR A 127 5.63 4.45 -14.78
N LYS A 128 6.56 3.56 -15.18
CA LYS A 128 8.03 3.70 -15.10
C LYS A 128 8.56 4.26 -13.78
N PRO A 129 8.16 3.72 -12.62
CA PRO A 129 8.60 4.23 -11.34
C PRO A 129 10.11 4.01 -11.11
N LYS A 130 10.73 4.88 -10.29
CA LYS A 130 12.10 4.66 -9.80
C LYS A 130 12.07 3.60 -8.70
N ARG A 131 12.67 2.43 -8.93
CA ARG A 131 12.70 1.33 -7.97
C ARG A 131 13.93 1.39 -7.08
N LYS A 132 13.76 1.13 -5.79
CA LYS A 132 14.85 1.05 -4.81
C LYS A 132 14.67 -0.18 -3.94
N THR A 133 15.70 -1.02 -3.87
CA THR A 133 15.74 -2.18 -2.96
C THR A 133 16.42 -1.81 -1.65
N PRO A 134 16.07 -2.45 -0.53
CA PRO A 134 16.73 -2.21 0.75
C PRO A 134 18.23 -2.49 0.67
N ALA A 135 19.08 -1.54 1.07
CA ALA A 135 20.53 -1.75 1.13
C ALA A 135 20.94 -2.59 2.34
N SER A 136 20.33 -2.32 3.49
CA SER A 136 20.50 -3.11 4.73
C SER A 136 19.36 -2.78 5.70
N THR A 137 19.06 -3.74 6.60
CA THR A 137 18.17 -3.51 7.73
C THR A 137 18.95 -3.67 9.04
N LYS A 138 18.87 -2.68 9.94
CA LYS A 138 19.36 -2.84 11.30
C LYS A 138 18.43 -3.83 12.01
N LYS A 139 18.93 -5.04 12.28
CA LYS A 139 18.22 -5.96 13.18
C LYS A 139 18.29 -5.40 14.59
N LYS A 140 17.15 -5.18 15.24
CA LYS A 140 17.05 -4.98 16.67
C LYS A 140 17.08 -6.31 17.39
#